data_889e7399f632794d22e52e9f5366de36
#
_entry.id   889e7399f632794d22e52e9f5366de36
#
_cell.length_a   1.000
_cell.length_b   1.000
_cell.length_c   1.000
_cell.angle_alpha   90.00
_cell.angle_beta   90.00
_cell.angle_gamma   90.00
#
_symmetry.space_group_name_H-M   'P 1'
#
loop_
_entity.id
_entity.type
_entity.pdbx_description
1 polymer ?
#
loop_
_entity_poly.entity_id
_entity_poly.type
_entity_poly.pdbx_seq_one_letter_code
_entity_poly.pdbx_strand_id
1 'polypeptide(L)'
;MLAQREVVALVHDAVNLEGIAFTFPEIQTLLDGVTVGGHKLSDQQIAINQAKAWKQLFSDLKQNNFVLTAEYACKLHSIAAKEDALEWGKFRTSGVTIAGTEYLPPAADRLAQLFAEMVDRVTMQNDIYDQAISLFLQMARTQFFYDVNKRMGRFMMNGHLLNQGYPVINLPAARQLEFNQLMLDFYQTGEEEQMK
;
A
#
# COMPACT_ATOMS: atom_id res chain seq x y z
N MET A 1 -12.09 8.32 14.66
CA MET A 1 -12.39 7.57 13.42
C MET A 1 -12.52 6.08 13.72
N LEU A 2 -13.55 5.39 13.18
CA LEU A 2 -13.70 3.92 13.33
C LEU A 2 -12.47 3.17 12.83
N ALA A 3 -11.93 3.56 11.67
CA ALA A 3 -10.73 2.96 11.07
C ALA A 3 -9.49 2.95 11.98
N GLN A 4 -9.35 3.88 12.92
CA GLN A 4 -8.23 3.87 13.87
C GLN A 4 -8.29 2.68 14.84
N ARG A 5 -9.49 2.14 15.11
CA ARG A 5 -9.67 0.96 15.96
C ARG A 5 -9.32 -0.34 15.25
N GLU A 6 -9.22 -0.27 13.93
CA GLU A 6 -8.97 -1.43 13.07
C GLU A 6 -7.50 -1.55 12.61
N VAL A 7 -6.60 -0.71 13.15
CA VAL A 7 -5.17 -0.74 12.73
C VAL A 7 -4.58 -2.15 12.83
N VAL A 8 -4.92 -2.90 13.87
CA VAL A 8 -4.43 -4.28 14.05
C VAL A 8 -4.89 -5.16 12.88
N ALA A 9 -6.17 -5.08 12.49
CA ALA A 9 -6.72 -5.85 11.38
C ALA A 9 -6.08 -5.42 10.05
N LEU A 10 -5.96 -4.12 9.80
CA LEU A 10 -5.34 -3.58 8.59
C LEU A 10 -3.87 -4.02 8.44
N VAL A 11 -3.12 -4.02 9.53
CA VAL A 11 -1.72 -4.48 9.54
C VAL A 11 -1.65 -6.00 9.38
N HIS A 12 -2.45 -6.74 10.15
CA HIS A 12 -2.52 -8.20 10.08
C HIS A 12 -2.78 -8.68 8.65
N ASP A 13 -3.83 -8.19 8.02
CA ASP A 13 -4.18 -8.60 6.67
C ASP A 13 -3.11 -8.18 5.65
N ALA A 14 -2.58 -6.96 5.77
CA ALA A 14 -1.57 -6.47 4.86
C ALA A 14 -0.26 -7.28 4.90
N VAL A 15 0.25 -7.64 6.08
CA VAL A 15 1.49 -8.43 6.19
C VAL A 15 1.28 -9.88 5.73
N ASN A 16 0.13 -10.48 6.05
CA ASN A 16 -0.20 -11.82 5.60
C ASN A 16 -0.39 -11.89 4.07
N LEU A 17 -0.97 -10.87 3.44
CA LEU A 17 -1.06 -10.77 1.98
C LEU A 17 0.32 -10.70 1.30
N GLU A 18 1.35 -10.22 2.00
CA GLU A 18 2.75 -10.22 1.53
C GLU A 18 3.49 -11.54 1.88
N GLY A 19 2.81 -12.52 2.47
CA GLY A 19 3.40 -13.82 2.83
C GLY A 19 4.11 -13.83 4.18
N ILE A 20 3.97 -12.79 4.99
CA ILE A 20 4.54 -12.70 6.34
C ILE A 20 3.46 -13.20 7.33
N ALA A 21 3.61 -14.44 7.80
CA ALA A 21 2.59 -15.10 8.59
C ALA A 21 2.60 -14.65 10.07
N PHE A 22 1.73 -13.70 10.41
CA PHE A 22 1.41 -13.34 11.78
C PHE A 22 -0.04 -13.68 12.09
N THR A 23 -0.32 -14.14 13.30
CA THR A 23 -1.68 -14.21 13.83
C THR A 23 -2.14 -12.83 14.30
N PHE A 24 -3.46 -12.63 14.39
CA PHE A 24 -4.02 -11.38 14.87
C PHE A 24 -3.55 -11.01 16.31
N PRO A 25 -3.53 -11.94 17.30
CA PRO A 25 -2.99 -11.66 18.63
C PRO A 25 -1.49 -11.29 18.63
N GLU A 26 -0.69 -11.87 17.72
CA GLU A 26 0.73 -11.53 17.58
C GLU A 26 0.91 -10.11 17.08
N ILE A 27 0.15 -9.67 16.08
CA ILE A 27 0.15 -8.28 15.64
C ILE A 27 -0.26 -7.34 16.77
N GLN A 28 -1.32 -7.67 17.53
CA GLN A 28 -1.72 -6.87 18.69
C GLN A 28 -0.57 -6.74 19.69
N THR A 29 0.05 -7.86 20.09
CA THR A 29 1.18 -7.91 21.03
C THR A 29 2.35 -7.06 20.54
N LEU A 30 2.68 -7.15 19.23
CA LEU A 30 3.76 -6.38 18.62
C LEU A 30 3.47 -4.87 18.62
N LEU A 31 2.23 -4.48 18.34
CA LEU A 31 1.81 -3.07 18.35
C LEU A 31 1.68 -2.49 19.76
N ASP A 32 1.54 -3.33 20.77
CA ASP A 32 1.64 -2.96 22.18
C ASP A 32 3.09 -2.81 22.67
N GLY A 33 4.07 -3.02 21.77
CA GLY A 33 5.49 -2.81 22.03
C GLY A 33 6.24 -4.03 22.57
N VAL A 34 5.64 -5.22 22.50
CA VAL A 34 6.25 -6.49 22.93
C VAL A 34 6.63 -7.31 21.71
N THR A 35 7.88 -7.80 21.66
CA THR A 35 8.36 -8.66 20.58
C THR A 35 7.71 -10.04 20.63
N VAL A 36 7.50 -10.62 19.45
CA VAL A 36 6.88 -11.93 19.30
C VAL A 36 7.93 -12.96 18.90
N GLY A 37 8.02 -14.06 19.66
CA GLY A 37 8.91 -15.17 19.37
C GLY A 37 8.52 -15.92 18.08
N GLY A 38 9.51 -16.53 17.42
CA GLY A 38 9.28 -17.31 16.19
C GLY A 38 9.23 -16.52 14.90
N HIS A 39 9.32 -15.20 14.94
CA HIS A 39 9.34 -14.33 13.76
C HIS A 39 10.70 -13.62 13.60
N LYS A 40 11.08 -13.39 12.34
CA LYS A 40 12.28 -12.58 12.03
C LYS A 40 12.07 -11.14 12.52
N LEU A 41 13.15 -10.51 12.97
CA LEU A 41 13.11 -9.09 13.37
C LEU A 41 12.69 -8.18 12.21
N SER A 42 13.12 -8.50 10.98
CA SER A 42 12.69 -7.79 9.76
C SER A 42 11.18 -7.83 9.59
N ASP A 43 10.55 -8.99 9.77
CA ASP A 43 9.11 -9.16 9.59
C ASP A 43 8.32 -8.37 10.66
N GLN A 44 8.81 -8.39 11.91
CA GLN A 44 8.26 -7.57 12.98
C GLN A 44 8.41 -6.07 12.68
N GLN A 45 9.55 -5.65 12.14
CA GLN A 45 9.78 -4.25 11.76
C GLN A 45 8.85 -3.80 10.63
N ILE A 46 8.58 -4.67 9.64
CA ILE A 46 7.61 -4.42 8.58
C ILE A 46 6.22 -4.13 9.17
N ALA A 47 5.75 -4.97 10.09
CA ALA A 47 4.44 -4.78 10.74
C ALA A 47 4.39 -3.47 11.55
N ILE A 48 5.45 -3.17 12.31
CA ILE A 48 5.56 -1.92 13.08
C ILE A 48 5.54 -0.70 12.16
N ASN A 49 6.28 -0.74 11.06
CA ASN A 49 6.32 0.36 10.09
C ASN A 49 4.96 0.59 9.43
N GLN A 50 4.25 -0.47 9.09
CA GLN A 50 2.89 -0.36 8.58
C GLN A 50 1.95 0.31 9.58
N ALA A 51 1.99 -0.12 10.85
CA ALA A 51 1.17 0.51 11.90
C ALA A 51 1.50 2.00 12.07
N LYS A 52 2.79 2.36 12.03
CA LYS A 52 3.21 3.77 12.07
C LYS A 52 2.68 4.57 10.88
N ALA A 53 2.75 4.00 9.67
CA ALA A 53 2.22 4.65 8.46
C ALA A 53 0.69 4.84 8.53
N TRP A 54 -0.08 3.85 9.01
CA TRP A 54 -1.51 3.99 9.26
C TRP A 54 -1.82 5.09 10.28
N LYS A 55 -1.09 5.12 11.40
CA LYS A 55 -1.27 6.16 12.43
C LYS A 55 -0.97 7.56 11.86
N GLN A 56 0.07 7.69 11.05
CA GLN A 56 0.40 8.94 10.37
C GLN A 56 -0.70 9.36 9.40
N LEU A 57 -1.17 8.45 8.55
CA LEU A 57 -2.26 8.71 7.62
C LEU A 57 -3.53 9.20 8.35
N PHE A 58 -3.92 8.53 9.42
CA PHE A 58 -5.10 8.94 10.20
C PHE A 58 -4.91 10.29 10.90
N SER A 59 -3.70 10.59 11.35
CA SER A 59 -3.36 11.91 11.91
C SER A 59 -3.47 13.01 10.86
N ASP A 60 -2.91 12.77 9.67
CA ASP A 60 -2.95 13.72 8.56
C ASP A 60 -4.40 13.97 8.08
N LEU A 61 -5.20 12.91 7.96
CA LEU A 61 -6.63 13.01 7.61
C LEU A 61 -7.41 13.82 8.63
N LYS A 62 -7.17 13.62 9.93
CA LYS A 62 -7.82 14.38 11.01
C LYS A 62 -7.47 15.85 10.96
N GLN A 63 -6.29 16.19 10.49
CA GLN A 63 -5.78 17.56 10.39
C GLN A 63 -6.02 18.19 9.01
N ASN A 64 -6.72 17.49 8.08
CA ASN A 64 -6.92 17.88 6.69
C ASN A 64 -5.61 18.09 5.91
N ASN A 65 -4.57 17.34 6.26
CA ASN A 65 -3.24 17.37 5.63
C ASN A 65 -3.02 16.26 4.60
N PHE A 66 -4.01 15.39 4.38
CA PHE A 66 -3.92 14.39 3.32
C PHE A 66 -4.08 15.05 1.96
N VAL A 67 -3.15 14.78 1.06
CA VAL A 67 -3.19 15.22 -0.34
C VAL A 67 -2.76 14.06 -1.25
N LEU A 68 -3.42 13.91 -2.39
CA LEU A 68 -3.10 12.86 -3.36
C LEU A 68 -1.95 13.33 -4.26
N THR A 69 -0.73 13.38 -3.73
CA THR A 69 0.47 13.84 -4.43
C THR A 69 1.65 12.90 -4.26
N ALA A 70 2.64 13.01 -5.15
CA ALA A 70 3.89 12.26 -5.08
C ALA A 70 4.66 12.53 -3.79
N GLU A 71 4.70 13.78 -3.33
CA GLU A 71 5.36 14.19 -2.09
C GLU A 71 4.72 13.51 -0.88
N TYR A 72 3.39 13.45 -0.85
CA TYR A 72 2.69 12.79 0.24
C TYR A 72 2.93 11.27 0.22
N ALA A 73 2.89 10.65 -0.97
CA ALA A 73 3.24 9.24 -1.12
C ALA A 73 4.68 8.97 -0.66
N CYS A 74 5.64 9.80 -1.02
CA CYS A 74 7.03 9.71 -0.54
C CYS A 74 7.14 9.89 0.98
N LYS A 75 6.39 10.83 1.58
CA LYS A 75 6.32 11.01 3.03
C LYS A 75 5.85 9.73 3.73
N LEU A 76 4.76 9.11 3.29
CA LEU A 76 4.28 7.85 3.86
C LEU A 76 5.25 6.69 3.61
N HIS A 77 5.84 6.63 2.42
CA HIS A 77 6.82 5.60 2.09
C HIS A 77 8.06 5.70 3.00
N SER A 78 8.49 6.89 3.40
CA SER A 78 9.60 7.06 4.33
C SER A 78 9.37 6.41 5.70
N ILE A 79 8.11 6.19 6.07
CA ILE A 79 7.70 5.51 7.30
C ILE A 79 7.48 4.01 7.04
N ALA A 80 6.69 3.69 6.02
CA ALA A 80 6.26 2.32 5.73
C ALA A 80 7.40 1.41 5.28
N ALA A 81 8.38 1.97 4.55
CA ALA A 81 9.49 1.24 3.93
C ALA A 81 10.84 1.43 4.65
N LYS A 82 10.81 2.06 5.82
CA LYS A 82 12.04 2.33 6.57
C LYS A 82 12.78 1.03 6.88
N GLU A 83 14.04 0.93 6.42
CA GLU A 83 14.91 -0.24 6.61
C GLU A 83 14.40 -1.54 5.92
N ASP A 84 13.33 -1.45 5.11
CA ASP A 84 12.75 -2.56 4.35
C ASP A 84 13.09 -2.44 2.85
N ALA A 85 12.95 -1.25 2.28
CA ALA A 85 13.32 -0.99 0.89
C ALA A 85 14.79 -0.54 0.75
N LEU A 86 15.36 -0.70 -0.46
CA LEU A 86 16.71 -0.22 -0.80
C LEU A 86 16.88 1.28 -0.52
N GLU A 87 15.86 2.06 -0.89
CA GLU A 87 15.73 3.49 -0.60
C GLU A 87 14.30 3.78 -0.20
N TRP A 88 14.09 4.67 0.76
CA TRP A 88 12.76 5.05 1.20
C TRP A 88 12.54 6.57 1.18
N GLY A 89 11.28 6.97 1.06
CA GLY A 89 10.89 8.38 1.02
C GLY A 89 11.13 9.08 -0.33
N LYS A 90 11.47 8.34 -1.37
CA LYS A 90 11.64 8.87 -2.73
C LYS A 90 11.34 7.81 -3.78
N PHE A 91 11.00 8.21 -4.98
CA PHE A 91 10.85 7.29 -6.10
C PHE A 91 12.18 6.63 -6.43
N ARG A 92 12.12 5.40 -6.96
CA ARG A 92 13.30 4.67 -7.44
C ARG A 92 13.98 5.43 -8.58
N THR A 93 15.27 5.21 -8.72
CA THR A 93 16.11 5.82 -9.75
C THR A 93 16.59 4.82 -10.80
N SER A 94 16.29 3.53 -10.63
CA SER A 94 16.62 2.48 -11.59
C SER A 94 15.45 1.54 -11.86
N GLY A 95 15.65 0.57 -12.77
CA GLY A 95 14.66 -0.46 -13.10
C GLY A 95 14.39 -1.40 -11.94
N VAL A 96 13.19 -1.98 -11.93
CA VAL A 96 12.77 -3.06 -11.03
C VAL A 96 12.01 -4.11 -11.82
N THR A 97 11.86 -5.30 -11.25
CA THR A 97 11.03 -6.38 -11.77
C THR A 97 9.98 -6.77 -10.75
N ILE A 98 8.90 -7.38 -11.20
CA ILE A 98 7.86 -7.93 -10.33
C ILE A 98 7.95 -9.46 -10.42
N ALA A 99 8.09 -10.12 -9.29
CA ALA A 99 8.16 -11.58 -9.26
C ALA A 99 6.87 -12.22 -9.80
N GLY A 100 7.00 -13.26 -10.60
CA GLY A 100 5.89 -14.05 -11.15
C GLY A 100 5.27 -13.47 -12.43
N THR A 101 5.81 -12.40 -13.01
CA THR A 101 5.34 -11.83 -14.29
C THR A 101 6.51 -11.38 -15.17
N GLU A 102 6.31 -11.35 -16.49
CA GLU A 102 7.24 -10.77 -17.46
C GLU A 102 7.01 -9.27 -17.68
N TYR A 103 5.98 -8.70 -17.07
CA TYR A 103 5.72 -7.27 -17.18
C TYR A 103 6.89 -6.45 -16.61
N LEU A 104 7.35 -5.49 -17.38
CA LEU A 104 8.42 -4.57 -16.99
C LEU A 104 7.82 -3.21 -16.59
N PRO A 105 7.98 -2.79 -15.33
CA PRO A 105 7.57 -1.47 -14.90
C PRO A 105 8.27 -0.35 -15.68
N PRO A 106 7.65 0.84 -15.80
CA PRO A 106 8.18 1.97 -16.55
C PRO A 106 9.60 2.39 -16.12
N ALA A 107 10.30 3.08 -17.01
CA ALA A 107 11.60 3.68 -16.70
C ALA A 107 11.49 4.73 -15.58
N ALA A 108 12.54 4.82 -14.76
CA ALA A 108 12.51 5.61 -13.52
C ALA A 108 12.40 7.13 -13.76
N ASP A 109 12.93 7.64 -14.86
CA ASP A 109 12.88 9.05 -15.25
C ASP A 109 11.46 9.55 -15.57
N ARG A 110 10.51 8.63 -15.83
CA ARG A 110 9.11 8.93 -16.09
C ARG A 110 8.20 8.94 -14.86
N LEU A 111 8.67 8.48 -13.71
CA LEU A 111 7.81 8.18 -12.57
C LEU A 111 7.07 9.41 -12.03
N ALA A 112 7.72 10.58 -11.98
CA ALA A 112 7.06 11.81 -11.53
C ALA A 112 5.90 12.21 -12.45
N GLN A 113 6.11 12.14 -13.77
CA GLN A 113 5.06 12.38 -14.75
C GLN A 113 3.93 11.35 -14.65
N LEU A 114 4.27 10.07 -14.58
CA LEU A 114 3.30 8.97 -14.48
C LEU A 114 2.46 9.06 -13.20
N PHE A 115 3.01 9.56 -12.10
CA PHE A 115 2.25 9.77 -10.87
C PHE A 115 1.18 10.86 -11.08
N ALA A 116 1.54 11.98 -11.68
CA ALA A 116 0.60 13.05 -11.98
C ALA A 116 -0.50 12.57 -12.95
N GLU A 117 -0.12 11.91 -14.05
CA GLU A 117 -1.07 11.32 -15.00
C GLU A 117 -2.01 10.27 -14.36
N MET A 118 -1.50 9.49 -13.41
CA MET A 118 -2.29 8.53 -12.64
C MET A 118 -3.35 9.27 -11.80
N VAL A 119 -2.96 10.30 -11.07
CA VAL A 119 -3.88 11.10 -10.24
C VAL A 119 -4.96 11.73 -11.10
N ASP A 120 -4.60 12.37 -12.20
CA ASP A 120 -5.56 12.99 -13.12
C ASP A 120 -6.57 11.97 -13.66
N ARG A 121 -6.09 10.82 -14.13
CA ARG A 121 -6.94 9.74 -14.68
C ARG A 121 -7.89 9.16 -13.63
N VAL A 122 -7.38 8.91 -12.43
CA VAL A 122 -8.17 8.34 -11.33
C VAL A 122 -9.27 9.32 -10.91
N THR A 123 -8.94 10.59 -10.74
CA THR A 123 -9.91 11.60 -10.28
C THR A 123 -10.98 11.96 -11.32
N MET A 124 -10.77 11.61 -12.59
CA MET A 124 -11.79 11.74 -13.64
C MET A 124 -12.86 10.65 -13.62
N GLN A 125 -12.67 9.55 -12.89
CA GLN A 125 -13.67 8.49 -12.76
C GLN A 125 -14.83 8.99 -11.87
N ASN A 126 -16.06 8.54 -12.18
CA ASN A 126 -17.25 9.00 -11.49
C ASN A 126 -17.46 8.34 -10.12
N ASP A 127 -17.12 7.05 -10.01
CA ASP A 127 -17.30 6.28 -8.79
C ASP A 127 -16.05 6.35 -7.90
N ILE A 128 -16.25 6.63 -6.62
CA ILE A 128 -15.15 6.80 -5.65
C ILE A 128 -14.40 5.49 -5.37
N TYR A 129 -15.10 4.36 -5.41
CA TYR A 129 -14.47 3.06 -5.21
C TYR A 129 -13.65 2.67 -6.43
N ASP A 130 -14.13 2.97 -7.64
CA ASP A 130 -13.35 2.80 -8.87
C ASP A 130 -12.08 3.66 -8.82
N GLN A 131 -12.19 4.93 -8.39
CA GLN A 131 -11.03 5.80 -8.18
C GLN A 131 -10.02 5.15 -7.23
N ALA A 132 -10.50 4.69 -6.08
CA ALA A 132 -9.67 4.13 -5.04
C ALA A 132 -8.97 2.83 -5.47
N ILE A 133 -9.71 1.91 -6.09
CA ILE A 133 -9.16 0.63 -6.57
C ILE A 133 -8.16 0.88 -7.71
N SER A 134 -8.49 1.74 -8.67
CA SER A 134 -7.55 2.10 -9.75
C SER A 134 -6.27 2.73 -9.20
N LEU A 135 -6.37 3.60 -8.18
CA LEU A 135 -5.19 4.17 -7.52
C LEU A 135 -4.28 3.08 -6.94
N PHE A 136 -4.85 2.12 -6.19
CA PHE A 136 -4.11 0.98 -5.66
C PHE A 136 -3.42 0.19 -6.78
N LEU A 137 -4.17 -0.18 -7.82
CA LEU A 137 -3.71 -1.01 -8.92
C LEU A 137 -2.59 -0.33 -9.71
N GLN A 138 -2.75 0.94 -10.05
CA GLN A 138 -1.77 1.69 -10.80
C GLN A 138 -0.48 1.91 -9.98
N MET A 139 -0.57 2.17 -8.69
CA MET A 139 0.61 2.23 -7.82
C MET A 139 1.34 0.90 -7.76
N ALA A 140 0.62 -0.21 -7.63
CA ALA A 140 1.19 -1.55 -7.60
C ALA A 140 1.85 -1.92 -8.94
N ARG A 141 1.28 -1.55 -10.09
CA ARG A 141 1.80 -1.88 -11.43
C ARG A 141 2.97 -0.99 -11.84
N THR A 142 2.88 0.30 -11.58
CA THR A 142 3.92 1.27 -11.97
C THR A 142 5.20 1.10 -11.16
N GLN A 143 5.12 0.55 -9.95
CA GLN A 143 6.26 0.33 -9.08
C GLN A 143 7.06 1.63 -8.88
N PHE A 144 6.45 2.64 -8.26
CA PHE A 144 7.09 3.93 -8.02
C PHE A 144 8.33 3.84 -7.13
N PHE A 145 8.37 2.84 -6.27
CA PHE A 145 9.43 2.61 -5.29
C PHE A 145 10.17 1.30 -5.55
N TYR A 146 11.33 1.12 -4.94
CA TYR A 146 12.07 -0.15 -5.03
C TYR A 146 11.33 -1.32 -4.38
N ASP A 147 10.55 -1.05 -3.34
CA ASP A 147 9.68 -2.03 -2.68
C ASP A 147 8.46 -1.32 -2.05
N VAL A 148 7.61 -2.07 -1.35
CA VAL A 148 6.44 -1.59 -0.60
C VAL A 148 5.32 -1.02 -1.48
N ASN A 149 5.35 -1.22 -2.80
CA ASN A 149 4.41 -0.59 -3.74
C ASN A 149 2.94 -1.00 -3.52
N LYS A 150 2.63 -2.27 -3.27
CA LYS A 150 1.26 -2.73 -2.94
C LYS A 150 0.78 -2.14 -1.61
N ARG A 151 1.65 -2.09 -0.62
CA ARG A 151 1.35 -1.48 0.69
C ARG A 151 1.07 0.03 0.55
N MET A 152 1.90 0.74 -0.22
CA MET A 152 1.69 2.15 -0.53
C MET A 152 0.38 2.38 -1.30
N GLY A 153 0.08 1.52 -2.27
CA GLY A 153 -1.21 1.55 -2.96
C GLY A 153 -2.39 1.47 -1.98
N ARG A 154 -2.34 0.57 -0.98
CA ARG A 154 -3.38 0.47 0.05
C ARG A 154 -3.49 1.73 0.92
N PHE A 155 -2.36 2.36 1.29
CA PHE A 155 -2.40 3.61 2.06
C PHE A 155 -3.03 4.75 1.25
N MET A 156 -2.62 4.93 -0.01
CA MET A 156 -3.13 6.02 -0.84
C MET A 156 -4.59 5.80 -1.22
N MET A 157 -4.99 4.58 -1.57
CA MET A 157 -6.37 4.16 -1.80
C MET A 157 -7.28 4.51 -0.61
N ASN A 158 -6.89 4.05 0.57
CA ASN A 158 -7.69 4.27 1.77
C ASN A 158 -7.62 5.70 2.29
N GLY A 159 -6.50 6.38 2.08
CA GLY A 159 -6.37 7.81 2.34
C GLY A 159 -7.35 8.62 1.49
N HIS A 160 -7.46 8.27 0.20
CA HIS A 160 -8.41 8.90 -0.72
C HIS A 160 -9.87 8.67 -0.29
N LEU A 161 -10.25 7.41 0.00
CA LEU A 161 -11.59 7.08 0.50
C LEU A 161 -11.96 7.84 1.77
N LEU A 162 -11.10 7.77 2.78
CA LEU A 162 -11.33 8.41 4.08
C LEU A 162 -11.39 9.92 3.98
N ASN A 163 -10.60 10.54 3.11
CA ASN A 163 -10.61 11.98 2.87
C ASN A 163 -11.94 12.44 2.26
N GLN A 164 -12.59 11.57 1.51
CA GLN A 164 -13.93 11.81 0.93
C GLN A 164 -15.08 11.32 1.82
N GLY A 165 -14.78 10.84 3.04
CA GLY A 165 -15.79 10.39 4.01
C GLY A 165 -16.27 8.95 3.83
N TYR A 166 -15.62 8.16 2.98
CA TYR A 166 -15.94 6.75 2.72
C TYR A 166 -15.15 5.80 3.64
N PRO A 167 -15.67 4.60 3.92
CA PRO A 167 -14.98 3.61 4.73
C PRO A 167 -13.74 3.05 4.02
N VAL A 168 -12.82 2.49 4.80
CA VAL A 168 -11.65 1.78 4.27
C VAL A 168 -12.06 0.50 3.55
N ILE A 169 -11.30 0.16 2.50
CA ILE A 169 -11.27 -1.18 1.90
C ILE A 169 -10.13 -1.96 2.56
N ASN A 170 -10.45 -3.07 3.18
CA ASN A 170 -9.48 -4.03 3.69
C ASN A 170 -9.70 -5.39 3.04
N LEU A 171 -8.67 -5.95 2.44
CA LEU A 171 -8.71 -7.28 1.86
C LEU A 171 -8.29 -8.30 2.92
N PRO A 172 -9.18 -9.23 3.32
CA PRO A 172 -8.84 -10.24 4.31
C PRO A 172 -7.69 -11.16 3.86
N ALA A 173 -6.76 -11.47 4.75
CA ALA A 173 -5.64 -12.38 4.48
C ALA A 173 -6.09 -13.75 3.95
N ALA A 174 -7.27 -14.23 4.35
CA ALA A 174 -7.85 -15.48 3.86
C ALA A 174 -8.05 -15.52 2.32
N ARG A 175 -8.10 -14.36 1.65
CA ARG A 175 -8.19 -14.26 0.19
C ARG A 175 -6.84 -14.08 -0.51
N GLN A 176 -5.73 -14.31 0.17
CA GLN A 176 -4.37 -14.08 -0.36
C GLN A 176 -4.12 -14.78 -1.69
N LEU A 177 -4.49 -16.06 -1.79
CA LEU A 177 -4.23 -16.84 -3.00
C LEU A 177 -4.96 -16.29 -4.22
N GLU A 178 -6.25 -16.01 -4.07
CA GLU A 178 -7.09 -15.41 -5.11
C GLU A 178 -6.56 -14.01 -5.50
N PHE A 179 -6.28 -13.19 -4.51
CA PHE A 179 -5.71 -11.86 -4.73
C PHE A 179 -4.39 -11.90 -5.49
N ASN A 180 -3.46 -12.79 -5.11
CA ASN A 180 -2.18 -12.90 -5.79
C ASN A 180 -2.34 -13.34 -7.25
N GLN A 181 -3.26 -14.27 -7.55
CA GLN A 181 -3.54 -14.68 -8.92
C GLN A 181 -4.08 -13.51 -9.75
N LEU A 182 -5.09 -12.81 -9.25
CA LEU A 182 -5.65 -11.64 -9.93
C LEU A 182 -4.61 -10.52 -10.13
N MET A 183 -3.73 -10.32 -9.16
CA MET A 183 -2.64 -9.34 -9.29
C MET A 183 -1.64 -9.72 -10.39
N LEU A 184 -1.30 -11.01 -10.54
CA LEU A 184 -0.42 -11.47 -11.62
C LEU A 184 -1.06 -11.23 -12.99
N ASP A 185 -2.34 -11.56 -13.14
CA ASP A 185 -3.09 -11.32 -14.36
C ASP A 185 -3.17 -9.82 -14.68
N PHE A 186 -3.46 -8.99 -13.67
CA PHE A 186 -3.46 -7.54 -13.80
C PHE A 186 -2.07 -6.97 -14.19
N TYR A 187 -0.98 -7.44 -13.59
CA TYR A 187 0.36 -7.00 -13.98
C TYR A 187 0.62 -7.24 -15.46
N GLN A 188 0.22 -8.40 -15.97
CA GLN A 188 0.41 -8.77 -17.35
C GLN A 188 -0.47 -7.95 -18.31
N THR A 189 -1.76 -7.86 -18.05
CA THR A 189 -2.75 -7.27 -18.96
C THR A 189 -2.93 -5.75 -18.76
N GLY A 190 -2.87 -5.28 -17.52
CA GLY A 190 -3.26 -3.93 -17.14
C GLY A 190 -4.76 -3.71 -17.03
N GLU A 191 -5.57 -4.77 -17.18
CA GLU A 191 -7.03 -4.71 -17.12
C GLU A 191 -7.52 -4.77 -15.67
N GLU A 192 -8.29 -3.76 -15.23
CA GLU A 192 -8.71 -3.59 -13.84
C GLU A 192 -10.04 -4.29 -13.50
N GLU A 193 -10.81 -4.69 -14.50
CA GLU A 193 -12.21 -5.14 -14.34
C GLU A 193 -12.36 -6.30 -13.34
N GLN A 194 -11.43 -7.25 -13.34
CA GLN A 194 -11.49 -8.41 -12.43
C GLN A 194 -11.07 -8.08 -11.00
N MET A 195 -10.47 -6.92 -10.79
CA MET A 195 -10.00 -6.44 -9.49
C MET A 195 -11.03 -5.54 -8.79
N LYS A 196 -12.02 -5.04 -9.51
CA LYS A 196 -13.13 -4.20 -9.04
C LYS A 196 -14.32 -5.05 -8.62
#